data_047a91e226f6ef0c7f6dfb1cdde90827
#
_entry.id   047a91e226f6ef0c7f6dfb1cdde90827
#
_cell.length_a   1.000
_cell.length_b   1.000
_cell.length_c   1.000
_cell.angle_alpha   90.00
_cell.angle_beta   90.00
_cell.angle_gamma   90.00
#
_symmetry.space_group_name_H-M   'P 1'
#
loop_
_entity.id
_entity.type
_entity.pdbx_description
1 polymer ?
#
loop_
_entity_poly.entity_id
_entity_poly.type
_entity_poly.pdbx_seq_one_letter_code
_entity_poly.pdbx_strand_id
1 'polypeptide(L)'
;MEEINKNFHNQIKDLEIYFDDQKLSNLYDYFVMIEKSSKEFNLTSLKGWSNISNELFIRSLRYLIFLKKDSSNMNYKFIDVGTGAGIPSIPIKIFYPEISLSLCEPSQKKCSFLEEVIKNLNLSNVNIENERAENLGQSSKRESYDFVLTRALAKLPTLAELTLPLVKVGGKVITAKGKFPKVEIHESNYISEILGSKKTLVKKVTTPNSLPADHFIIWEKYKSTPENFPRRNGIPKKRPIVSE
;
A
#
# COMPACT_ATOMS: atom_id res chain seq x y z
N MET A 1 -12.14 -3.64 -26.45
CA MET A 1 -11.19 -2.71 -25.80
C MET A 1 -11.84 -1.38 -25.43
N GLU A 2 -12.57 -0.70 -26.33
CA GLU A 2 -13.21 0.60 -26.02
C GLU A 2 -14.17 0.57 -24.82
N GLU A 3 -15.02 -0.45 -24.72
CA GLU A 3 -16.00 -0.58 -23.62
C GLU A 3 -15.33 -0.86 -22.27
N ILE A 4 -14.25 -1.65 -22.27
CA ILE A 4 -13.44 -1.94 -21.08
C ILE A 4 -12.73 -0.68 -20.60
N ASN A 5 -12.20 0.12 -21.51
CA ASN A 5 -11.59 1.41 -21.19
C ASN A 5 -12.62 2.41 -20.65
N LYS A 6 -13.82 2.45 -21.21
CA LYS A 6 -14.90 3.32 -20.75
C LYS A 6 -15.33 3.02 -19.31
N ASN A 7 -15.43 1.74 -18.95
CA ASN A 7 -15.75 1.35 -17.56
C ASN A 7 -14.65 1.76 -16.60
N PHE A 8 -13.40 1.54 -16.95
CA PHE A 8 -12.24 1.94 -16.15
C PHE A 8 -12.16 3.45 -15.93
N HIS A 9 -12.39 4.25 -17.00
CA HIS A 9 -12.44 5.71 -16.90
C HIS A 9 -13.56 6.19 -15.98
N ASN A 10 -14.75 5.57 -16.06
CA ASN A 10 -15.86 5.92 -15.18
C ASN A 10 -15.54 5.63 -13.71
N GLN A 11 -14.89 4.51 -13.43
CA GLN A 11 -14.47 4.17 -12.06
C GLN A 11 -13.46 5.17 -11.48
N ILE A 12 -12.52 5.69 -12.29
CA ILE A 12 -11.59 6.74 -11.83
C ILE A 12 -12.35 8.05 -11.58
N LYS A 13 -13.29 8.42 -12.45
CA LYS A 13 -14.16 9.59 -12.26
C LYS A 13 -14.98 9.50 -10.98
N ASP A 14 -15.52 8.32 -10.68
CA ASP A 14 -16.29 8.07 -9.46
C ASP A 14 -15.46 8.26 -8.17
N LEU A 15 -14.13 8.12 -8.27
CA LEU A 15 -13.20 8.44 -7.19
C LEU A 15 -12.84 9.93 -7.11
N GLU A 16 -13.36 10.76 -8.02
CA GLU A 16 -13.03 12.20 -8.14
C GLU A 16 -11.53 12.46 -8.27
N ILE A 17 -10.83 11.59 -9.01
CA ILE A 17 -9.39 11.66 -9.23
C ILE A 17 -9.16 12.22 -10.65
N TYR A 18 -8.32 13.25 -10.74
CA TYR A 18 -7.89 13.79 -12.04
C TYR A 18 -6.97 12.80 -12.76
N PHE A 19 -7.22 12.59 -14.05
CA PHE A 19 -6.36 11.81 -14.93
C PHE A 19 -6.31 12.43 -16.34
N ASP A 20 -5.24 12.10 -17.03
CA ASP A 20 -4.97 12.46 -18.42
C ASP A 20 -4.52 11.20 -19.18
N ASP A 21 -4.32 11.35 -20.49
CA ASP A 21 -3.93 10.25 -21.37
C ASP A 21 -2.57 9.65 -21.00
N GLN A 22 -1.64 10.47 -20.47
CA GLN A 22 -0.32 9.98 -20.05
C GLN A 22 -0.42 9.04 -18.83
N LYS A 23 -1.24 9.38 -17.83
CA LYS A 23 -1.46 8.52 -16.66
C LYS A 23 -2.11 7.20 -17.05
N LEU A 24 -3.05 7.25 -17.99
CA LEU A 24 -3.70 6.04 -18.50
C LEU A 24 -2.74 5.18 -19.31
N SER A 25 -1.90 5.79 -20.16
CA SER A 25 -0.84 5.10 -20.88
C SER A 25 0.13 4.41 -19.91
N ASN A 26 0.60 5.12 -18.89
CA ASN A 26 1.49 4.56 -17.87
C ASN A 26 0.87 3.37 -17.14
N LEU A 27 -0.43 3.41 -16.83
CA LEU A 27 -1.11 2.25 -16.23
C LEU A 27 -1.20 1.07 -17.20
N TYR A 28 -1.41 1.33 -18.49
CA TYR A 28 -1.44 0.27 -19.50
C TYR A 28 -0.06 -0.38 -19.68
N ASP A 29 0.99 0.43 -19.77
CA ASP A 29 2.36 -0.06 -19.85
C ASP A 29 2.73 -0.90 -18.61
N TYR A 30 2.33 -0.43 -17.42
CA TYR A 30 2.49 -1.18 -16.19
C TYR A 30 1.73 -2.51 -16.19
N PHE A 31 0.50 -2.53 -16.71
CA PHE A 31 -0.27 -3.75 -16.91
C PHE A 31 0.49 -4.76 -17.80
N VAL A 32 1.02 -4.31 -18.94
CA VAL A 32 1.78 -5.17 -19.87
C VAL A 32 3.00 -5.77 -19.16
N MET A 33 3.70 -4.97 -18.35
CA MET A 33 4.86 -5.45 -17.57
C MET A 33 4.44 -6.48 -16.52
N ILE A 34 3.33 -6.26 -15.80
CA ILE A 34 2.79 -7.23 -14.83
C ILE A 34 2.44 -8.54 -15.52
N GLU A 35 1.74 -8.51 -16.65
CA GLU A 35 1.37 -9.74 -17.38
C GLU A 35 2.58 -10.51 -17.88
N LYS A 36 3.58 -9.80 -18.44
CA LYS A 36 4.83 -10.41 -18.89
C LYS A 36 5.55 -11.12 -17.76
N SER A 37 5.83 -10.40 -16.68
CA SER A 37 6.60 -10.92 -15.54
C SER A 37 5.85 -12.01 -14.75
N SER A 38 4.52 -11.97 -14.73
CA SER A 38 3.72 -13.03 -14.09
C SER A 38 3.78 -14.38 -14.80
N LYS A 39 4.25 -14.43 -16.06
CA LYS A 39 4.53 -15.69 -16.79
C LYS A 39 5.88 -16.29 -16.37
N GLU A 40 6.82 -15.45 -15.95
CA GLU A 40 8.17 -15.86 -15.59
C GLU A 40 8.29 -16.27 -14.12
N PHE A 41 7.55 -15.60 -13.24
CA PHE A 41 7.49 -15.89 -11.80
C PHE A 41 6.16 -15.45 -11.20
N ASN A 42 5.82 -15.97 -10.00
CA ASN A 42 4.54 -15.69 -9.33
C ASN A 42 4.45 -14.26 -8.79
N LEU A 43 4.29 -13.28 -9.70
CA LEU A 43 4.09 -11.87 -9.33
C LEU A 43 2.64 -11.64 -8.89
N THR A 44 1.68 -12.09 -9.71
CA THR A 44 0.25 -12.13 -9.39
C THR A 44 -0.44 -13.30 -10.11
N SER A 45 -1.51 -13.81 -9.52
CA SER A 45 -2.38 -14.81 -10.18
C SER A 45 -3.43 -14.19 -11.12
N LEU A 46 -3.60 -12.87 -11.06
CA LEU A 46 -4.56 -12.16 -11.91
C LEU A 46 -4.05 -12.09 -13.34
N LYS A 47 -4.99 -12.22 -14.29
CA LYS A 47 -4.71 -12.18 -15.74
C LYS A 47 -5.73 -11.30 -16.45
N GLY A 48 -5.26 -10.64 -17.50
CA GLY A 48 -6.07 -9.80 -18.37
C GLY A 48 -6.36 -8.42 -17.79
N TRP A 49 -6.54 -7.45 -18.70
CA TRP A 49 -6.74 -6.05 -18.33
C TRP A 49 -7.86 -5.84 -17.32
N SER A 50 -9.04 -6.43 -17.57
CA SER A 50 -10.19 -6.22 -16.69
C SER A 50 -9.93 -6.61 -15.22
N ASN A 51 -9.28 -7.75 -14.98
CA ASN A 51 -8.98 -8.20 -13.63
C ASN A 51 -7.88 -7.36 -12.97
N ILE A 52 -6.79 -7.09 -13.70
CA ILE A 52 -5.66 -6.32 -13.18
C ILE A 52 -6.06 -4.87 -12.93
N SER A 53 -6.73 -4.21 -13.89
CA SER A 53 -7.16 -2.83 -13.72
C SER A 53 -8.14 -2.66 -12.56
N ASN A 54 -9.09 -3.56 -12.41
CA ASN A 54 -10.07 -3.51 -11.33
C ASN A 54 -9.44 -3.85 -9.97
N GLU A 55 -8.82 -5.03 -9.87
CA GLU A 55 -8.35 -5.56 -8.59
C GLU A 55 -7.05 -4.90 -8.12
N LEU A 56 -6.16 -4.48 -9.03
CA LEU A 56 -4.91 -3.85 -8.63
C LEU A 56 -4.97 -2.32 -8.75
N PHE A 57 -5.42 -1.75 -9.86
CA PHE A 57 -5.29 -0.31 -10.08
C PHE A 57 -6.41 0.50 -9.41
N ILE A 58 -7.68 0.22 -9.71
CA ILE A 58 -8.80 0.97 -9.10
C ILE A 58 -8.79 0.84 -7.58
N ARG A 59 -8.56 -0.36 -7.04
CA ARG A 59 -8.48 -0.55 -5.58
C ARG A 59 -7.26 0.13 -4.96
N SER A 60 -6.16 0.30 -5.70
CA SER A 60 -5.03 1.13 -5.25
C SER A 60 -5.39 2.61 -5.23
N LEU A 61 -6.07 3.11 -6.25
CA LEU A 61 -6.49 4.50 -6.33
C LEU A 61 -7.48 4.90 -5.22
N ARG A 62 -8.23 3.95 -4.65
CA ARG A 62 -9.08 4.20 -3.46
C ARG A 62 -8.31 4.73 -2.25
N TYR A 63 -7.02 4.43 -2.12
CA TYR A 63 -6.17 4.99 -1.05
C TYR A 63 -6.09 6.51 -1.11
N LEU A 64 -6.20 7.09 -2.30
CA LEU A 64 -6.12 8.54 -2.53
C LEU A 64 -7.21 9.33 -1.81
N ILE A 65 -8.36 8.72 -1.50
CA ILE A 65 -9.43 9.32 -0.71
C ILE A 65 -8.93 9.79 0.67
N PHE A 66 -7.94 9.09 1.23
CA PHE A 66 -7.36 9.38 2.55
C PHE A 66 -6.15 10.32 2.49
N LEU A 67 -5.64 10.59 1.29
CA LEU A 67 -4.45 11.42 1.05
C LEU A 67 -4.79 12.84 0.57
N LYS A 68 -6.02 13.08 0.08
CA LYS A 68 -6.46 14.34 -0.53
C LYS A 68 -6.54 15.55 0.42
N LYS A 69 -6.57 15.37 1.74
CA LYS A 69 -6.86 16.47 2.68
C LYS A 69 -5.70 17.45 2.92
N ASP A 70 -4.48 17.09 2.56
CA ASP A 70 -3.28 17.88 2.85
C ASP A 70 -2.55 18.35 1.58
N SER A 71 -3.27 18.63 0.51
CA SER A 71 -2.73 18.92 -0.83
C SER A 71 -1.91 20.23 -0.97
N SER A 72 -1.70 20.97 0.10
CA SER A 72 -0.89 22.20 0.05
C SER A 72 0.60 21.99 0.31
N ASN A 73 1.05 20.80 0.72
CA ASN A 73 2.47 20.55 1.01
C ASN A 73 2.82 19.08 0.66
N MET A 74 3.13 18.82 -0.62
CA MET A 74 3.24 17.47 -1.20
C MET A 74 4.61 16.79 -1.03
N ASN A 75 5.43 17.21 -0.07
CA ASN A 75 6.72 16.55 0.24
C ASN A 75 6.58 15.37 1.21
N TYR A 76 5.44 14.69 1.20
CA TYR A 76 5.24 13.52 2.05
C TYR A 76 6.12 12.34 1.64
N LYS A 77 6.69 11.68 2.66
CA LYS A 77 7.42 10.42 2.51
C LYS A 77 6.49 9.24 2.72
N PHE A 78 6.36 8.43 1.70
CA PHE A 78 5.58 7.22 1.70
C PHE A 78 6.48 5.98 1.75
N ILE A 79 6.02 4.93 2.42
CA ILE A 79 6.57 3.59 2.25
C ILE A 79 5.42 2.59 2.04
N ASP A 80 5.61 1.69 1.08
CA ASP A 80 4.73 0.55 0.85
C ASP A 80 5.40 -0.74 1.37
N VAL A 81 4.83 -1.33 2.40
CA VAL A 81 5.41 -2.49 3.09
C VAL A 81 4.86 -3.79 2.52
N GLY A 82 5.75 -4.62 1.99
CA GLY A 82 5.39 -5.84 1.28
C GLY A 82 4.73 -5.54 -0.05
N THR A 83 5.29 -4.60 -0.77
CA THR A 83 4.72 -4.00 -1.98
C THR A 83 4.48 -5.01 -3.13
N GLY A 84 5.21 -6.13 -3.16
CA GLY A 84 5.05 -7.17 -4.17
C GLY A 84 5.29 -6.66 -5.58
N ALA A 85 4.24 -6.56 -6.36
CA ALA A 85 4.26 -5.98 -7.70
C ALA A 85 4.27 -4.44 -7.71
N GLY A 86 4.40 -3.76 -6.57
CA GLY A 86 4.26 -2.30 -6.48
C GLY A 86 2.84 -1.84 -6.14
N ILE A 87 2.05 -2.71 -5.50
CA ILE A 87 0.64 -2.47 -5.19
C ILE A 87 0.45 -2.26 -3.66
N PRO A 88 -0.13 -1.13 -3.22
CA PRO A 88 -0.91 -0.17 -4.02
C PRO A 88 -0.11 1.00 -4.61
N SER A 89 1.18 1.12 -4.36
CA SER A 89 1.87 2.41 -4.43
C SER A 89 2.30 2.85 -5.84
N ILE A 90 2.59 1.95 -6.78
CA ILE A 90 2.91 2.37 -8.16
C ILE A 90 1.71 3.05 -8.85
N PRO A 91 0.46 2.53 -8.81
CA PRO A 91 -0.69 3.27 -9.32
C PRO A 91 -0.87 4.63 -8.65
N ILE A 92 -0.66 4.72 -7.33
CA ILE A 92 -0.71 5.99 -6.59
C ILE A 92 0.35 6.96 -7.13
N LYS A 93 1.59 6.49 -7.31
CA LYS A 93 2.72 7.29 -7.82
C LYS A 93 2.50 7.82 -9.24
N ILE A 94 1.88 7.02 -10.11
CA ILE A 94 1.49 7.45 -11.47
C ILE A 94 0.53 8.65 -11.40
N PHE A 95 -0.40 8.64 -10.46
CA PHE A 95 -1.39 9.71 -10.30
C PHE A 95 -0.88 10.92 -9.50
N TYR A 96 0.05 10.70 -8.58
CA TYR A 96 0.67 11.72 -7.73
C TYR A 96 2.19 11.64 -7.82
N PRO A 97 2.78 12.12 -8.94
CA PRO A 97 4.20 11.97 -9.23
C PRO A 97 5.14 12.70 -8.27
N GLU A 98 4.65 13.67 -7.50
CA GLU A 98 5.41 14.48 -6.57
C GLU A 98 5.75 13.77 -5.24
N ILE A 99 5.05 12.70 -4.86
CA ILE A 99 5.34 11.99 -3.60
C ILE A 99 6.72 11.34 -3.63
N SER A 100 7.40 11.32 -2.47
CA SER A 100 8.60 10.51 -2.26
C SER A 100 8.17 9.12 -1.79
N LEU A 101 8.53 8.07 -2.53
CA LEU A 101 8.04 6.70 -2.32
C LEU A 101 9.19 5.73 -2.06
N SER A 102 9.09 4.95 -0.99
CA SER A 102 9.91 3.75 -0.76
C SER A 102 9.08 2.49 -0.95
N LEU A 103 9.61 1.50 -1.65
CA LEU A 103 9.00 0.20 -1.91
C LEU A 103 9.76 -0.87 -1.13
N CYS A 104 9.18 -1.38 -0.04
CA CYS A 104 9.80 -2.39 0.81
C CYS A 104 9.37 -3.80 0.35
N GLU A 105 10.32 -4.57 -0.18
CA GLU A 105 10.10 -5.92 -0.69
C GLU A 105 11.34 -6.80 -0.48
N PRO A 106 11.27 -7.90 0.29
CA PRO A 106 12.44 -8.73 0.55
C PRO A 106 12.84 -9.66 -0.61
N SER A 107 11.99 -9.82 -1.62
CA SER A 107 12.28 -10.69 -2.77
C SER A 107 13.08 -9.97 -3.85
N GLN A 108 14.34 -10.37 -4.06
CA GLN A 108 15.19 -9.79 -5.10
C GLN A 108 14.54 -9.82 -6.49
N LYS A 109 13.87 -10.92 -6.86
CA LYS A 109 13.17 -11.02 -8.17
C LYS A 109 12.09 -9.95 -8.34
N LYS A 110 11.34 -9.67 -7.26
CA LYS A 110 10.32 -8.61 -7.30
C LYS A 110 10.95 -7.24 -7.29
N CYS A 111 12.06 -7.04 -6.58
CA CYS A 111 12.81 -5.79 -6.62
C CYS A 111 13.32 -5.48 -8.04
N SER A 112 13.90 -6.47 -8.74
CA SER A 112 14.32 -6.29 -10.13
C SER A 112 13.15 -5.92 -11.06
N PHE A 113 11.98 -6.53 -10.88
CA PHE A 113 10.77 -6.12 -11.59
C PHE A 113 10.39 -4.66 -11.29
N LEU A 114 10.43 -4.25 -10.02
CA LEU A 114 10.13 -2.87 -9.62
C LEU A 114 11.13 -1.86 -10.21
N GLU A 115 12.41 -2.21 -10.29
CA GLU A 115 13.45 -1.41 -10.97
C GLU A 115 13.10 -1.19 -12.43
N GLU A 116 12.69 -2.25 -13.14
CA GLU A 116 12.24 -2.13 -14.53
C GLU A 116 11.00 -1.24 -14.66
N VAL A 117 10.02 -1.38 -13.77
CA VAL A 117 8.81 -0.53 -13.77
C VAL A 117 9.17 0.93 -13.56
N ILE A 118 9.99 1.24 -12.55
CA ILE A 118 10.43 2.61 -12.23
C ILE A 118 11.12 3.23 -13.45
N LYS A 119 12.03 2.48 -14.09
CA LYS A 119 12.75 2.92 -15.27
C LYS A 119 11.85 3.16 -16.49
N ASN A 120 10.98 2.18 -16.82
CA ASN A 120 10.15 2.25 -18.02
C ASN A 120 9.05 3.32 -17.91
N LEU A 121 8.51 3.54 -16.72
CA LEU A 121 7.49 4.57 -16.48
C LEU A 121 8.09 5.93 -16.08
N ASN A 122 9.43 6.07 -16.08
CA ASN A 122 10.14 7.29 -15.68
C ASN A 122 9.68 7.85 -14.32
N LEU A 123 9.49 6.98 -13.32
CA LEU A 123 9.02 7.39 -12.01
C LEU A 123 10.17 8.00 -11.19
N SER A 124 10.12 9.29 -10.94
CA SER A 124 11.09 10.00 -10.10
C SER A 124 10.81 9.81 -8.61
N ASN A 125 11.83 10.01 -7.75
CA ASN A 125 11.68 9.96 -6.28
C ASN A 125 11.09 8.64 -5.76
N VAL A 126 11.47 7.51 -6.36
CA VAL A 126 11.11 6.16 -5.91
C VAL A 126 12.37 5.40 -5.54
N ASN A 127 12.41 4.86 -4.31
CA ASN A 127 13.49 4.02 -3.80
C ASN A 127 12.98 2.59 -3.55
N ILE A 128 13.82 1.59 -3.79
CA ILE A 128 13.52 0.21 -3.42
C ILE A 128 14.33 -0.14 -2.19
N GLU A 129 13.65 -0.62 -1.16
CA GLU A 129 14.21 -1.16 0.07
C GLU A 129 14.13 -2.70 -0.03
N ASN A 130 15.19 -3.35 -0.54
CA ASN A 130 15.25 -4.81 -0.66
C ASN A 130 15.52 -5.44 0.71
N GLU A 131 14.59 -5.28 1.62
CA GLU A 131 14.75 -5.65 3.01
C GLU A 131 13.40 -6.06 3.63
N ARG A 132 13.45 -6.74 4.77
CA ARG A 132 12.27 -7.02 5.58
C ARG A 132 11.86 -5.80 6.40
N ALA A 133 10.55 -5.64 6.58
CA ALA A 133 9.99 -4.54 7.36
C ALA A 133 10.52 -4.50 8.82
N GLU A 134 10.77 -5.67 9.41
CA GLU A 134 11.33 -5.79 10.75
C GLU A 134 12.73 -5.14 10.83
N ASN A 135 13.57 -5.35 9.82
CA ASN A 135 14.91 -4.76 9.78
C ASN A 135 14.83 -3.23 9.54
N LEU A 136 13.96 -2.79 8.62
CA LEU A 136 13.76 -1.35 8.41
C LEU A 136 13.25 -0.64 9.67
N GLY A 137 12.33 -1.27 10.41
CA GLY A 137 11.82 -0.72 11.66
C GLY A 137 12.86 -0.64 12.79
N GLN A 138 14.02 -1.30 12.66
CA GLN A 138 15.16 -1.22 13.57
C GLN A 138 16.34 -0.40 13.00
N SER A 139 16.17 0.21 11.84
CA SER A 139 17.20 1.01 11.16
C SER A 139 16.96 2.52 11.30
N SER A 140 17.77 3.32 10.59
CA SER A 140 17.55 4.75 10.45
C SER A 140 16.24 5.14 9.73
N LYS A 141 15.54 4.19 9.17
CA LYS A 141 14.21 4.38 8.55
C LYS A 141 13.06 4.34 9.56
N ARG A 142 13.36 3.98 10.83
CA ARG A 142 12.40 4.00 11.92
C ARG A 142 11.75 5.37 12.05
N GLU A 143 10.41 5.40 12.19
CA GLU A 143 9.61 6.61 12.41
C GLU A 143 9.93 7.77 11.45
N SER A 144 10.25 7.45 10.17
CA SER A 144 10.69 8.44 9.19
C SER A 144 9.66 8.74 8.10
N TYR A 145 8.56 7.99 8.01
CA TYR A 145 7.56 8.12 6.96
C TYR A 145 6.29 8.80 7.45
N ASP A 146 5.70 9.64 6.59
CA ASP A 146 4.41 10.29 6.84
C ASP A 146 3.26 9.28 6.70
N PHE A 147 3.36 8.45 5.66
CA PHE A 147 2.38 7.42 5.36
C PHE A 147 3.06 6.07 5.15
N VAL A 148 2.52 5.05 5.80
CA VAL A 148 2.85 3.66 5.56
C VAL A 148 1.65 2.99 4.91
N LEU A 149 1.84 2.51 3.69
CA LEU A 149 0.81 1.81 2.93
C LEU A 149 1.12 0.32 2.94
N THR A 150 0.09 -0.49 2.85
CA THR A 150 0.25 -1.94 2.66
C THR A 150 -1.06 -2.55 2.18
N ARG A 151 -0.95 -3.68 1.46
CA ARG A 151 -2.09 -4.44 0.98
C ARG A 151 -1.78 -5.94 0.98
N ALA A 152 -2.70 -6.75 1.49
CA ALA A 152 -2.62 -8.22 1.47
C ALA A 152 -1.35 -8.84 2.10
N LEU A 153 -0.66 -8.11 3.00
CA LEU A 153 0.62 -8.55 3.58
C LEU A 153 0.43 -9.58 4.70
N ALA A 154 -0.43 -9.28 5.69
CA ALA A 154 -0.61 -10.10 6.88
C ALA A 154 -1.97 -9.82 7.57
N LYS A 155 -2.28 -10.57 8.63
CA LYS A 155 -3.34 -10.22 9.58
C LYS A 155 -3.00 -8.94 10.34
N LEU A 156 -4.01 -8.20 10.80
CA LEU A 156 -3.82 -6.89 11.43
C LEU A 156 -2.88 -6.86 12.64
N PRO A 157 -2.87 -7.85 13.57
CA PRO A 157 -1.90 -7.83 14.68
C PRO A 157 -0.44 -7.86 14.20
N THR A 158 -0.14 -8.74 13.25
CA THR A 158 1.19 -8.81 12.62
C THR A 158 1.50 -7.53 11.85
N LEU A 159 0.52 -7.04 11.10
CA LEU A 159 0.66 -5.85 10.26
C LEU A 159 0.97 -4.61 11.09
N ALA A 160 0.31 -4.43 12.25
CA ALA A 160 0.60 -3.33 13.16
C ALA A 160 2.08 -3.30 13.55
N GLU A 161 2.66 -4.46 13.89
CA GLU A 161 4.07 -4.55 14.29
C GLU A 161 5.04 -4.31 13.14
N LEU A 162 4.67 -4.65 11.89
CA LEU A 162 5.51 -4.42 10.72
C LEU A 162 5.46 -2.97 10.20
N THR A 163 4.42 -2.21 10.54
CA THR A 163 4.16 -0.90 9.90
C THR A 163 4.27 0.29 10.86
N LEU A 164 3.75 0.18 12.09
CA LEU A 164 3.78 1.28 13.06
C LEU A 164 5.20 1.74 13.44
N PRO A 165 6.22 0.86 13.52
CA PRO A 165 7.59 1.31 13.76
C PRO A 165 8.18 2.18 12.65
N LEU A 166 7.62 2.17 11.43
CA LEU A 166 8.10 2.94 10.28
C LEU A 166 7.46 4.32 10.17
N VAL A 167 6.21 4.47 10.63
CA VAL A 167 5.49 5.74 10.54
C VAL A 167 5.89 6.67 11.69
N LYS A 168 6.11 7.96 11.37
CA LYS A 168 6.44 9.00 12.36
C LYS A 168 5.24 9.33 13.26
N VAL A 169 5.48 9.94 14.40
CA VAL A 169 4.41 10.53 15.22
C VAL A 169 3.67 11.59 14.41
N GLY A 170 2.35 11.54 14.39
CA GLY A 170 1.48 12.35 13.54
C GLY A 170 1.20 11.75 12.17
N GLY A 171 1.94 10.73 11.75
CA GLY A 171 1.70 10.03 10.49
C GLY A 171 0.63 8.93 10.59
N LYS A 172 0.38 8.25 9.46
CA LYS A 172 -0.70 7.27 9.34
C LYS A 172 -0.23 5.99 8.67
N VAL A 173 -0.69 4.85 9.19
CA VAL A 173 -0.68 3.57 8.47
C VAL A 173 -2.04 3.37 7.84
N ILE A 174 -2.08 2.99 6.56
CA ILE A 174 -3.32 2.75 5.81
C ILE A 174 -3.22 1.39 5.13
N THR A 175 -4.16 0.50 5.44
CA THR A 175 -4.25 -0.82 4.80
C THR A 175 -5.68 -1.10 4.36
N ALA A 176 -5.85 -1.86 3.26
CA ALA A 176 -7.16 -2.26 2.75
C ALA A 176 -7.42 -3.76 2.97
N LYS A 177 -8.64 -4.08 3.39
CA LYS A 177 -9.20 -5.42 3.50
C LYS A 177 -10.47 -5.51 2.66
N GLY A 178 -10.64 -6.57 1.89
CA GLY A 178 -11.86 -6.74 1.06
C GLY A 178 -13.10 -7.01 1.91
N LYS A 179 -13.03 -7.96 2.86
CA LYS A 179 -14.11 -8.20 3.83
C LYS A 179 -13.86 -7.40 5.10
N PHE A 180 -14.96 -7.02 5.79
CA PHE A 180 -14.84 -6.34 7.09
C PHE A 180 -14.14 -7.24 8.12
N PRO A 181 -12.94 -6.89 8.59
CA PRO A 181 -12.11 -7.79 9.39
C PRO A 181 -12.39 -7.62 10.89
N LYS A 182 -13.64 -7.82 11.33
CA LYS A 182 -14.07 -7.55 12.72
C LYS A 182 -13.18 -8.22 13.77
N VAL A 183 -12.87 -9.49 13.57
CA VAL A 183 -12.00 -10.24 14.50
C VAL A 183 -10.58 -9.70 14.51
N GLU A 184 -9.98 -9.50 13.33
CA GLU A 184 -8.61 -8.97 13.24
C GLU A 184 -8.49 -7.56 13.86
N ILE A 185 -9.53 -6.70 13.74
CA ILE A 185 -9.55 -5.37 14.37
C ILE A 185 -9.49 -5.53 15.89
N HIS A 186 -10.33 -6.38 16.46
CA HIS A 186 -10.33 -6.63 17.90
C HIS A 186 -8.97 -7.14 18.36
N GLU A 187 -8.44 -8.17 17.72
CA GLU A 187 -7.14 -8.78 18.02
C GLU A 187 -5.98 -7.79 17.89
N SER A 188 -6.06 -6.80 17.00
CA SER A 188 -4.97 -5.84 16.78
C SER A 188 -4.99 -4.62 17.70
N ASN A 189 -6.09 -4.34 18.40
CA ASN A 189 -6.23 -3.13 19.22
C ASN A 189 -5.13 -3.01 20.28
N TYR A 190 -4.86 -4.09 21.02
CA TYR A 190 -3.86 -4.11 22.07
C TYR A 190 -2.46 -3.79 21.53
N ILE A 191 -2.02 -4.51 20.52
CA ILE A 191 -0.66 -4.30 19.96
C ILE A 191 -0.54 -2.95 19.26
N SER A 192 -1.56 -2.48 18.55
CA SER A 192 -1.50 -1.18 17.88
C SER A 192 -1.37 -0.03 18.88
N GLU A 193 -2.02 -0.12 20.04
CA GLU A 193 -1.91 0.87 21.12
C GLU A 193 -0.51 0.87 21.74
N ILE A 194 0.06 -0.32 22.05
CA ILE A 194 1.45 -0.47 22.52
C ILE A 194 2.41 0.22 21.55
N LEU A 195 2.23 0.00 20.23
CA LEU A 195 3.09 0.53 19.19
C LEU A 195 2.86 2.03 18.90
N GLY A 196 1.97 2.68 19.63
CA GLY A 196 1.77 4.11 19.59
C GLY A 196 0.64 4.61 18.69
N SER A 197 -0.28 3.75 18.28
CA SER A 197 -1.47 4.16 17.53
C SER A 197 -2.60 4.61 18.45
N LYS A 198 -3.38 5.57 17.98
CA LYS A 198 -4.73 5.85 18.49
C LYS A 198 -5.68 4.69 18.15
N LYS A 199 -6.94 4.82 18.61
CA LYS A 199 -8.00 3.89 18.25
C LYS A 199 -8.06 3.64 16.74
N THR A 200 -8.18 2.38 16.35
CA THR A 200 -8.31 1.95 14.95
C THR A 200 -9.54 2.63 14.29
N LEU A 201 -9.31 3.34 13.21
CA LEU A 201 -10.37 3.88 12.37
C LEU A 201 -10.66 2.90 11.23
N VAL A 202 -11.95 2.71 10.94
CA VAL A 202 -12.39 1.86 9.81
C VAL A 202 -13.26 2.68 8.88
N LYS A 203 -12.92 2.68 7.61
CA LYS A 203 -13.69 3.34 6.56
C LYS A 203 -14.02 2.35 5.44
N LYS A 204 -15.29 2.21 5.15
CA LYS A 204 -15.76 1.45 3.98
C LYS A 204 -15.71 2.36 2.75
N VAL A 205 -15.07 1.90 1.69
CA VAL A 205 -15.00 2.59 0.40
C VAL A 205 -15.62 1.70 -0.67
N THR A 206 -16.58 2.25 -1.39
CA THR A 206 -17.22 1.62 -2.55
C THR A 206 -16.99 2.53 -3.76
N THR A 207 -16.84 1.94 -4.94
CA THR A 207 -17.04 2.65 -6.19
C THR A 207 -18.37 2.21 -6.77
N PRO A 208 -19.21 3.14 -7.28
CA PRO A 208 -20.44 2.76 -7.96
C PRO A 208 -20.14 1.74 -9.08
N ASN A 209 -21.06 0.81 -9.26
CA ASN A 209 -21.20 -0.06 -10.43
C ASN A 209 -20.25 -1.24 -10.65
N SER A 210 -19.32 -1.67 -9.75
CA SER A 210 -18.57 -2.87 -10.16
C SER A 210 -17.72 -3.62 -9.14
N LEU A 211 -17.13 -2.97 -8.16
CA LEU A 211 -16.17 -3.68 -7.30
C LEU A 211 -16.67 -3.83 -5.88
N PRO A 212 -16.36 -4.97 -5.24
CA PRO A 212 -16.60 -5.13 -3.83
C PRO A 212 -15.98 -3.99 -3.02
N ALA A 213 -16.65 -3.60 -1.93
CA ALA A 213 -16.14 -2.59 -1.02
C ALA A 213 -14.78 -3.02 -0.46
N ASP A 214 -13.89 -2.04 -0.30
CA ASP A 214 -12.73 -2.17 0.56
C ASP A 214 -13.01 -1.57 1.93
N HIS A 215 -12.52 -2.24 2.97
CA HIS A 215 -12.51 -1.71 4.33
C HIS A 215 -11.10 -1.22 4.65
N PHE A 216 -10.94 0.09 4.70
CA PHE A 216 -9.66 0.70 5.06
C PHE A 216 -9.52 0.74 6.57
N ILE A 217 -8.42 0.19 7.04
CA ILE A 217 -8.00 0.23 8.43
C ILE A 217 -6.92 1.30 8.51
N ILE A 218 -7.10 2.28 9.39
CA ILE A 218 -6.22 3.42 9.53
C ILE A 218 -5.77 3.51 10.98
N TRP A 219 -4.46 3.53 11.17
CA TRP A 219 -3.83 3.81 12.45
C TRP A 219 -3.12 5.16 12.39
N GLU A 220 -3.54 6.09 13.24
CA GLU A 220 -2.86 7.37 13.44
C GLU A 220 -1.88 7.25 14.59
N LYS A 221 -0.61 7.52 14.35
CA LYS A 221 0.41 7.42 15.36
C LYS A 221 0.47 8.67 16.24
N TYR A 222 0.37 8.51 17.55
CA TYR A 222 0.39 9.62 18.51
C TYR A 222 1.57 9.60 19.48
N LYS A 223 2.27 8.46 19.61
CA LYS A 223 3.49 8.32 20.42
C LYS A 223 4.49 7.39 19.74
N SER A 224 5.76 7.49 20.12
CA SER A 224 6.82 6.63 19.56
C SER A 224 6.59 5.16 19.92
N THR A 225 6.99 4.29 18.99
CA THR A 225 6.99 2.84 19.20
C THR A 225 8.11 2.46 20.17
N PRO A 226 7.88 1.58 21.17
CA PRO A 226 8.93 1.12 22.07
C PRO A 226 10.10 0.46 21.31
N GLU A 227 11.32 0.62 21.81
CA GLU A 227 12.56 0.22 21.10
C GLU A 227 12.67 -1.28 20.84
N ASN A 228 12.04 -2.12 21.69
CA ASN A 228 11.99 -3.57 21.50
C ASN A 228 11.09 -4.03 20.33
N PHE A 229 10.44 -3.10 19.63
CA PHE A 229 9.64 -3.36 18.42
C PHE A 229 10.23 -2.67 17.18
N PRO A 230 10.06 -3.27 16.00
CA PRO A 230 9.50 -4.60 15.76
C PRO A 230 10.42 -5.70 16.30
N ARG A 231 9.84 -6.84 16.69
CA ARG A 231 10.60 -8.04 17.07
C ARG A 231 11.37 -8.61 15.87
N ARG A 232 12.30 -9.51 16.14
CA ARG A 232 13.18 -10.14 15.13
C ARG A 232 12.37 -10.73 13.95
N ASN A 233 13.02 -10.79 12.79
CA ASN A 233 12.45 -11.30 11.54
C ASN A 233 11.61 -12.57 11.71
N GLY A 234 10.38 -12.53 11.22
CA GLY A 234 9.42 -13.62 11.24
C GLY A 234 8.71 -13.85 12.57
N ILE A 235 9.16 -13.26 13.68
CA ILE A 235 8.49 -13.40 14.99
C ILE A 235 7.09 -12.77 14.98
N PRO A 236 6.87 -11.55 14.43
CA PRO A 236 5.54 -10.97 14.34
C PRO A 236 4.51 -11.88 13.67
N LYS A 237 4.92 -12.60 12.62
CA LYS A 237 4.07 -13.53 11.90
C LYS A 237 3.85 -14.85 12.64
N LYS A 238 4.90 -15.41 13.26
CA LYS A 238 4.84 -16.72 13.94
C LYS A 238 4.11 -16.63 15.29
N ARG A 239 4.24 -15.52 15.98
CA ARG A 239 3.70 -15.27 17.33
C ARG A 239 3.11 -13.86 17.40
N PRO A 240 1.99 -13.60 16.68
CA PRO A 240 1.33 -12.30 16.73
C PRO A 240 0.88 -12.00 18.16
N ILE A 241 1.01 -10.74 18.58
CA ILE A 241 0.50 -10.26 19.84
C ILE A 241 -0.95 -9.85 19.62
N VAL A 242 -1.85 -10.49 20.33
CA VAL A 242 -3.30 -10.26 20.23
C VAL A 242 -3.87 -9.87 21.59
N SER A 243 -4.99 -9.17 21.61
CA SER A 243 -5.81 -9.00 22.81
C SER A 243 -6.46 -10.35 23.17
N GLU A 244 -6.53 -10.65 24.46
CA GLU A 244 -7.34 -11.74 25.01
C GLU A 244 -8.83 -11.48 24.75
#